data_edd5fd282237fb62788c2da78e0aedde
#
_entry.id   edd5fd282237fb62788c2da78e0aedde
#
_cell.length_a   1.000
_cell.length_b   1.000
_cell.length_c   1.000
_cell.angle_alpha   90.00
_cell.angle_beta   90.00
_cell.angle_gamma   90.00
#
_symmetry.space_group_name_H-M   'P 1'
#
loop_
_entity.id
_entity.type
_entity.pdbx_description
1 polymer ?
#
loop_
_entity_poly.entity_id
_entity_poly.type
_entity_poly.pdbx_seq_one_letter_code
_entity_poly.pdbx_strand_id
1 'polypeptide(L)'
;MVSKLDLYKVFCKVAKSESFSKAAKDLYLTQPAVSQAIMQLERELDIRLFNRTPKGVSLTNEGSILFEYVNSAINLIDVGEEKILELKNLTTGELKIGVGDTISRYFLLPYLEAFHNRYPNIKFYIVNGTTFELCSILKSGEVDIVICNLPIDDPTLELRPCFDIQDTFVYGEKFKKIFSKPLSLHELVKLPLIFLEPKSNSRKYVEDYMISKGIKISPEFELGSHDLLLDFAKINLGIACVTKEFSQEYLNKGLVYEVQLNEEIPKRNIGVCFLKSVPLSPASTKFVEIIENK
;
A
#
# COMPACT_ATOMS: atom_id res chain seq x y z
N MET A 1 -7.43 -22.08 33.46
CA MET A 1 -8.59 -21.72 32.60
C MET A 1 -8.00 -20.98 31.41
N VAL A 2 -8.13 -21.52 30.19
CA VAL A 2 -7.64 -20.85 28.98
C VAL A 2 -8.55 -19.63 28.76
N SER A 3 -7.97 -18.43 28.59
CA SER A 3 -8.77 -17.24 28.34
C SER A 3 -9.36 -17.30 26.92
N LYS A 4 -10.46 -16.61 26.67
CA LYS A 4 -11.05 -16.55 25.33
C LYS A 4 -10.09 -15.94 24.32
N LEU A 5 -9.24 -15.01 24.74
CA LEU A 5 -8.19 -14.42 23.91
C LEU A 5 -7.15 -15.46 23.46
N ASP A 6 -6.79 -16.41 24.33
CA ASP A 6 -5.84 -17.48 23.98
C ASP A 6 -6.41 -18.40 22.89
N LEU A 7 -7.72 -18.69 22.94
CA LEU A 7 -8.38 -19.46 21.87
C LEU A 7 -8.29 -18.74 20.52
N TYR A 8 -8.48 -17.43 20.49
CA TYR A 8 -8.33 -16.62 19.29
C TYR A 8 -6.88 -16.55 18.81
N LYS A 9 -5.90 -16.46 19.71
CA LYS A 9 -4.46 -16.52 19.35
C LYS A 9 -4.13 -17.86 18.67
N VAL A 10 -4.61 -18.97 19.24
CA VAL A 10 -4.45 -20.31 18.63
C VAL A 10 -5.12 -20.38 17.26
N PHE A 11 -6.34 -19.86 17.12
CA PHE A 11 -7.07 -19.82 15.87
C PHE A 11 -6.29 -19.07 14.77
N CYS A 12 -5.82 -17.87 15.06
CA CYS A 12 -5.02 -17.09 14.12
C CYS A 12 -3.73 -17.81 13.70
N LYS A 13 -3.08 -18.47 14.66
CA LYS A 13 -1.84 -19.18 14.35
C LYS A 13 -2.06 -20.39 13.44
N VAL A 14 -3.15 -21.15 13.66
CA VAL A 14 -3.53 -22.27 12.78
C VAL A 14 -3.90 -21.75 11.38
N ALA A 15 -4.65 -20.64 11.29
CA ALA A 15 -5.01 -20.03 10.03
C ALA A 15 -3.78 -19.60 9.20
N LYS A 16 -2.83 -18.89 9.83
CA LYS A 16 -1.59 -18.44 9.18
C LYS A 16 -0.65 -19.58 8.76
N SER A 17 -0.62 -20.67 9.52
CA SER A 17 0.30 -21.78 9.25
C SER A 17 -0.31 -22.89 8.38
N GLU A 18 -1.64 -22.86 8.16
CA GLU A 18 -2.44 -23.87 7.46
C GLU A 18 -2.18 -25.30 7.95
N SER A 19 -1.72 -25.42 9.21
CA SER A 19 -1.29 -26.70 9.82
C SER A 19 -1.38 -26.67 11.34
N PHE A 20 -2.14 -27.58 11.91
CA PHE A 20 -2.22 -27.76 13.37
C PHE A 20 -0.86 -28.11 14.00
N SER A 21 -0.06 -28.95 13.35
CA SER A 21 1.24 -29.36 13.86
C SER A 21 2.26 -28.24 13.84
N LYS A 22 2.26 -27.39 12.77
CA LYS A 22 3.13 -26.24 12.66
C LYS A 22 2.73 -25.17 13.68
N ALA A 23 1.44 -24.88 13.80
CA ALA A 23 0.92 -23.95 14.80
C ALA A 23 1.28 -24.38 16.23
N ALA A 24 1.16 -25.68 16.52
CA ALA A 24 1.52 -26.24 17.84
C ALA A 24 3.00 -26.00 18.16
N LYS A 25 3.90 -26.28 17.21
CA LYS A 25 5.32 -26.02 17.35
C LYS A 25 5.62 -24.55 17.62
N ASP A 26 5.01 -23.67 16.85
CA ASP A 26 5.22 -22.21 16.94
C ASP A 26 4.67 -21.61 18.24
N LEU A 27 3.63 -22.23 18.82
CA LEU A 27 3.01 -21.82 20.09
C LEU A 27 3.59 -22.54 21.31
N TYR A 28 4.59 -23.42 21.11
CA TYR A 28 5.13 -24.26 22.18
C TYR A 28 4.07 -25.12 22.88
N LEU A 29 3.06 -25.57 22.12
CA LEU A 29 1.97 -26.42 22.58
C LEU A 29 2.04 -27.80 21.92
N THR A 30 1.26 -28.75 22.45
CA THR A 30 1.05 -30.03 21.78
C THR A 30 -0.05 -29.90 20.73
N GLN A 31 0.05 -30.67 19.64
CA GLN A 31 -0.97 -30.67 18.58
C GLN A 31 -2.39 -31.03 19.11
N PRO A 32 -2.58 -31.99 20.04
CA PRO A 32 -3.88 -32.21 20.68
C PRO A 32 -4.41 -30.98 21.43
N ALA A 33 -3.55 -30.23 22.12
CA ALA A 33 -3.98 -29.00 22.83
C ALA A 33 -4.47 -27.92 21.84
N VAL A 34 -3.76 -27.72 20.73
CA VAL A 34 -4.20 -26.81 19.65
C VAL A 34 -5.53 -27.28 19.07
N SER A 35 -5.69 -28.59 18.80
CA SER A 35 -6.96 -29.14 18.27
C SER A 35 -8.12 -28.96 19.26
N GLN A 36 -7.89 -29.13 20.56
CA GLN A 36 -8.89 -28.89 21.58
C GLN A 36 -9.29 -27.42 21.68
N ALA A 37 -8.33 -26.50 21.63
CA ALA A 37 -8.60 -25.07 21.64
C ALA A 37 -9.49 -24.64 20.47
N ILE A 38 -9.21 -25.14 19.25
CA ILE A 38 -10.05 -24.87 18.08
C ILE A 38 -11.46 -25.48 18.25
N MET A 39 -11.55 -26.74 18.68
CA MET A 39 -12.86 -27.36 18.92
C MET A 39 -13.66 -26.64 20.02
N GLN A 40 -13.00 -26.11 21.03
CA GLN A 40 -13.65 -25.29 22.04
C GLN A 40 -14.18 -23.99 21.44
N LEU A 41 -13.38 -23.26 20.64
CA LEU A 41 -13.79 -22.02 19.99
C LEU A 41 -14.96 -22.25 19.03
N GLU A 42 -14.89 -23.28 18.19
CA GLU A 42 -15.96 -23.66 17.25
C GLU A 42 -17.26 -24.01 18.00
N ARG A 43 -17.16 -24.67 19.16
CA ARG A 43 -18.32 -25.00 20.01
C ARG A 43 -18.92 -23.75 20.68
N GLU A 44 -18.07 -22.82 21.16
CA GLU A 44 -18.53 -21.57 21.78
C GLU A 44 -19.25 -20.65 20.79
N LEU A 45 -18.83 -20.71 19.52
CA LEU A 45 -19.40 -19.90 18.43
C LEU A 45 -20.53 -20.65 17.68
N ASP A 46 -20.71 -21.95 17.94
CA ASP A 46 -21.62 -22.85 17.23
C ASP A 46 -21.42 -22.85 15.69
N ILE A 47 -20.15 -22.73 15.25
CA ILE A 47 -19.77 -22.73 13.83
C ILE A 47 -18.47 -23.49 13.62
N ARG A 48 -18.25 -23.99 12.40
CA ARG A 48 -16.96 -24.53 11.97
C ARG A 48 -16.11 -23.41 11.37
N LEU A 49 -14.86 -23.33 11.82
CA LEU A 49 -13.90 -22.34 11.37
C LEU A 49 -12.90 -22.90 10.35
N PHE A 50 -12.69 -24.23 10.38
CA PHE A 50 -11.73 -24.90 9.50
C PHE A 50 -12.33 -26.08 8.73
N ASN A 51 -11.94 -26.17 7.46
CA ASN A 51 -12.05 -27.37 6.63
C ASN A 51 -10.79 -28.22 6.81
N ARG A 52 -10.94 -29.49 7.19
CA ARG A 52 -9.82 -30.44 7.29
C ARG A 52 -9.77 -31.29 6.02
N THR A 53 -8.65 -31.27 5.33
CA THR A 53 -8.41 -32.05 4.13
C THR A 53 -7.14 -32.89 4.28
N PRO A 54 -6.95 -33.96 3.47
CA PRO A 54 -5.70 -34.71 3.46
C PRO A 54 -4.45 -33.88 3.12
N LYS A 55 -4.64 -32.71 2.50
CA LYS A 55 -3.57 -31.77 2.11
C LYS A 55 -3.26 -30.70 3.15
N GLY A 56 -4.03 -30.62 4.22
CA GLY A 56 -3.88 -29.61 5.27
C GLY A 56 -5.19 -29.03 5.76
N VAL A 57 -5.14 -27.80 6.25
CA VAL A 57 -6.26 -27.08 6.86
C VAL A 57 -6.47 -25.77 6.15
N SER A 58 -7.71 -25.46 5.79
CA SER A 58 -8.11 -24.16 5.24
C SER A 58 -9.26 -23.56 6.04
N LEU A 59 -9.40 -22.25 6.01
CA LEU A 59 -10.54 -21.57 6.63
C LEU A 59 -11.86 -21.90 5.90
N THR A 60 -12.97 -21.93 6.65
CA THR A 60 -14.31 -21.81 6.09
C THR A 60 -14.61 -20.36 5.72
N ASN A 61 -15.76 -20.06 5.13
CA ASN A 61 -16.20 -18.66 4.90
C ASN A 61 -16.30 -17.91 6.24
N GLU A 62 -16.94 -18.52 7.22
CA GLU A 62 -17.10 -17.97 8.56
C GLU A 62 -15.72 -17.81 9.26
N GLY A 63 -14.83 -18.80 9.06
CA GLY A 63 -13.46 -18.73 9.52
C GLY A 63 -12.69 -17.57 8.91
N SER A 64 -12.84 -17.31 7.62
CA SER A 64 -12.18 -16.18 6.94
C SER A 64 -12.66 -14.84 7.47
N ILE A 65 -13.97 -14.66 7.64
CA ILE A 65 -14.54 -13.46 8.23
C ILE A 65 -13.99 -13.25 9.65
N LEU A 66 -14.04 -14.29 10.50
CA LEU A 66 -13.55 -14.20 11.86
C LEU A 66 -12.04 -13.89 11.90
N PHE A 67 -11.27 -14.48 10.98
CA PHE A 67 -9.82 -14.28 10.92
C PHE A 67 -9.44 -12.82 10.68
N GLU A 68 -10.11 -12.11 9.77
CA GLU A 68 -9.85 -10.69 9.51
C GLU A 68 -9.98 -9.85 10.78
N TYR A 69 -11.08 -10.02 11.53
CA TYR A 69 -11.32 -9.26 12.76
C TYR A 69 -10.37 -9.65 13.89
N VAL A 70 -10.19 -10.95 14.11
CA VAL A 70 -9.37 -11.43 15.23
C VAL A 70 -7.89 -11.17 15.01
N ASN A 71 -7.41 -11.35 13.80
CA ASN A 71 -6.02 -11.03 13.45
C ASN A 71 -5.72 -9.54 13.68
N SER A 72 -6.63 -8.66 13.25
CA SER A 72 -6.50 -7.22 13.48
C SER A 72 -6.51 -6.88 14.98
N ALA A 73 -7.40 -7.49 15.76
CA ALA A 73 -7.47 -7.26 17.20
C ALA A 73 -6.19 -7.71 17.93
N ILE A 74 -5.63 -8.86 17.58
CA ILE A 74 -4.38 -9.37 18.18
C ILE A 74 -3.22 -8.44 17.82
N ASN A 75 -3.07 -8.06 16.54
CA ASN A 75 -2.03 -7.15 16.10
C ASN A 75 -2.12 -5.79 16.82
N LEU A 76 -3.34 -5.27 17.05
CA LEU A 76 -3.53 -4.02 17.82
C LEU A 76 -3.11 -4.15 19.29
N ILE A 77 -3.31 -5.31 19.90
CA ILE A 77 -2.81 -5.57 21.27
C ILE A 77 -1.29 -5.57 21.26
N ASP A 78 -0.66 -6.30 20.33
CA ASP A 78 0.79 -6.40 20.20
C ASP A 78 1.42 -5.01 19.96
N VAL A 79 0.83 -4.19 19.07
CA VAL A 79 1.22 -2.78 18.86
C VAL A 79 1.11 -1.96 20.14
N GLY A 80 0.05 -2.17 20.93
CA GLY A 80 -0.13 -1.48 22.22
C GLY A 80 0.98 -1.83 23.23
N GLU A 81 1.36 -3.09 23.30
CA GLU A 81 2.45 -3.56 24.17
C GLU A 81 3.80 -3.00 23.70
N GLU A 82 4.10 -3.03 22.39
CA GLU A 82 5.30 -2.44 21.81
C GLU A 82 5.41 -0.93 22.13
N LYS A 83 4.29 -0.18 22.00
CA LYS A 83 4.26 1.25 22.32
C LYS A 83 4.59 1.57 23.77
N ILE A 84 4.15 0.75 24.71
CA ILE A 84 4.49 0.91 26.13
C ILE A 84 6.00 0.71 26.35
N LEU A 85 6.62 -0.22 25.63
CA LEU A 85 8.06 -0.45 25.70
C LEU A 85 8.84 0.73 25.06
N GLU A 86 8.37 1.27 23.94
CA GLU A 86 8.96 2.43 23.27
C GLU A 86 8.86 3.71 24.10
N LEU A 87 7.78 3.92 24.88
CA LEU A 87 7.64 5.06 25.78
C LEU A 87 8.75 5.13 26.82
N LYS A 88 9.41 4.00 27.15
CA LYS A 88 10.51 3.98 28.11
C LYS A 88 11.84 4.49 27.55
N ASN A 89 12.06 4.41 26.21
CA ASN A 89 13.27 4.93 25.56
C ASN A 89 13.04 5.06 24.04
N LEU A 90 12.99 6.27 23.50
CA LEU A 90 13.09 6.55 22.03
C LEU A 90 14.42 6.04 21.40
N THR A 91 15.19 5.26 22.12
CA THR A 91 16.50 4.76 21.68
C THR A 91 16.42 3.45 20.90
N THR A 92 15.30 2.73 20.96
CA THR A 92 15.10 1.45 20.23
C THR A 92 13.61 1.31 19.90
N GLY A 93 13.28 0.79 18.74
CA GLY A 93 11.91 0.55 18.31
C GLY A 93 11.85 0.13 16.86
N GLU A 94 10.64 -0.06 16.37
CA GLU A 94 10.37 -0.42 14.99
C GLU A 94 9.41 0.60 14.37
N LEU A 95 9.57 0.85 13.08
CA LEU A 95 8.66 1.67 12.27
C LEU A 95 8.26 0.86 11.04
N LYS A 96 7.00 0.45 10.99
CA LYS A 96 6.45 -0.38 9.92
C LYS A 96 5.67 0.52 8.95
N ILE A 97 6.17 0.66 7.73
CA ILE A 97 5.62 1.57 6.71
C ILE A 97 5.12 0.77 5.52
N GLY A 98 3.85 0.94 5.17
CA GLY A 98 3.29 0.48 3.91
C GLY A 98 3.48 1.54 2.82
N VAL A 99 4.06 1.20 1.68
CA VAL A 99 4.30 2.17 0.59
C VAL A 99 4.51 1.48 -0.75
N GLY A 100 4.01 2.05 -1.85
CA GLY A 100 4.29 1.55 -3.20
C GLY A 100 5.71 1.89 -3.69
N ASP A 101 6.28 1.07 -4.61
CA ASP A 101 7.64 1.21 -5.12
C ASP A 101 7.96 2.61 -5.64
N THR A 102 7.07 3.17 -6.46
CA THR A 102 7.26 4.50 -7.05
C THR A 102 7.35 5.59 -5.97
N ILE A 103 6.44 5.57 -4.99
CA ILE A 103 6.46 6.53 -3.87
C ILE A 103 7.69 6.31 -3.00
N SER A 104 8.09 5.06 -2.76
CA SER A 104 9.32 4.74 -2.03
C SER A 104 10.53 5.41 -2.68
N ARG A 105 10.69 5.20 -3.98
CA ARG A 105 11.85 5.68 -4.74
C ARG A 105 11.91 7.20 -4.88
N TYR A 106 10.81 7.82 -5.24
CA TYR A 106 10.80 9.22 -5.64
C TYR A 106 10.40 10.20 -4.54
N PHE A 107 9.75 9.72 -3.49
CA PHE A 107 9.29 10.55 -2.40
C PHE A 107 9.87 10.16 -1.04
N LEU A 108 9.83 8.87 -0.66
CA LEU A 108 10.09 8.45 0.72
C LEU A 108 11.58 8.46 1.12
N LEU A 109 12.48 8.10 0.21
CA LEU A 109 13.92 7.90 0.52
C LEU A 109 14.58 9.06 1.29
N PRO A 110 14.39 10.34 0.93
CA PRO A 110 15.02 11.46 1.66
C PRO A 110 14.53 11.58 3.11
N TYR A 111 13.29 11.18 3.38
CA TYR A 111 12.71 11.21 4.73
C TYR A 111 13.22 10.04 5.57
N LEU A 112 13.38 8.86 4.97
CA LEU A 112 14.00 7.71 5.64
C LEU A 112 15.44 8.01 6.02
N GLU A 113 16.21 8.64 5.13
CA GLU A 113 17.58 9.06 5.41
C GLU A 113 17.64 10.06 6.57
N ALA A 114 16.81 11.10 6.52
CA ALA A 114 16.74 12.12 7.59
C ALA A 114 16.35 11.52 8.94
N PHE A 115 15.37 10.61 8.94
CA PHE A 115 14.93 9.93 10.15
C PHE A 115 16.01 8.98 10.68
N HIS A 116 16.63 8.17 9.83
CA HIS A 116 17.68 7.23 10.22
C HIS A 116 18.90 7.94 10.84
N ASN A 117 19.31 9.05 10.24
CA ASN A 117 20.40 9.86 10.77
C ASN A 117 20.09 10.42 12.17
N ARG A 118 18.81 10.73 12.46
CA ARG A 118 18.39 11.25 13.77
C ARG A 118 18.08 10.16 14.80
N TYR A 119 17.63 8.99 14.34
CA TYR A 119 17.19 7.86 15.16
C TYR A 119 17.80 6.54 14.66
N PRO A 120 19.13 6.35 14.75
CA PRO A 120 19.82 5.24 14.08
C PRO A 120 19.48 3.85 14.62
N ASN A 121 18.93 3.77 15.82
CA ASN A 121 18.57 2.51 16.45
C ASN A 121 17.12 2.07 16.18
N ILE A 122 16.33 2.87 15.46
CA ILE A 122 14.97 2.48 15.05
C ILE A 122 15.06 1.67 13.76
N LYS A 123 14.49 0.47 13.78
CA LYS A 123 14.44 -0.42 12.62
C LYS A 123 13.28 -0.04 11.72
N PHE A 124 13.50 -0.06 10.41
CA PHE A 124 12.45 0.10 9.42
C PHE A 124 12.00 -1.25 8.86
N TYR A 125 10.68 -1.40 8.74
CA TYR A 125 10.05 -2.46 7.97
C TYR A 125 9.19 -1.82 6.88
N ILE A 126 9.63 -1.97 5.63
CA ILE A 126 8.93 -1.42 4.47
C ILE A 126 8.15 -2.55 3.81
N VAL A 127 6.83 -2.39 3.77
CA VAL A 127 5.93 -3.33 3.09
C VAL A 127 5.47 -2.69 1.79
N ASN A 128 5.70 -3.41 0.69
CA ASN A 128 5.30 -2.94 -0.64
C ASN A 128 3.93 -3.49 -1.04
N GLY A 129 3.16 -2.68 -1.76
CA GLY A 129 1.86 -3.06 -2.27
C GLY A 129 1.13 -1.92 -2.98
N THR A 130 -0.04 -2.23 -3.53
CA THR A 130 -0.99 -1.24 -4.05
C THR A 130 -1.64 -0.47 -2.90
N THR A 131 -2.18 0.72 -3.17
CA THR A 131 -2.89 1.52 -2.14
C THR A 131 -3.98 0.71 -1.43
N PHE A 132 -4.72 -0.11 -2.16
CA PHE A 132 -5.78 -0.95 -1.58
C PHE A 132 -5.24 -2.02 -0.62
N GLU A 133 -4.21 -2.75 -1.04
CA GLU A 133 -3.54 -3.76 -0.22
C GLU A 133 -2.91 -3.13 1.02
N LEU A 134 -2.24 -1.99 0.86
CA LEU A 134 -1.61 -1.25 1.95
C LEU A 134 -2.64 -0.75 2.98
N CYS A 135 -3.80 -0.26 2.54
CA CYS A 135 -4.87 0.11 3.46
C CYS A 135 -5.44 -1.11 4.21
N SER A 136 -5.48 -2.29 3.58
CA SER A 136 -5.91 -3.52 4.23
C SER A 136 -4.94 -3.96 5.33
N ILE A 137 -3.63 -3.98 5.07
CA ILE A 137 -2.62 -4.34 6.07
C ILE A 137 -2.47 -3.28 7.18
N LEU A 138 -2.78 -2.00 6.89
CA LEU A 138 -2.89 -0.96 7.91
C LEU A 138 -4.04 -1.25 8.88
N LYS A 139 -5.21 -1.64 8.36
CA LYS A 139 -6.36 -2.01 9.19
C LYS A 139 -6.13 -3.27 10.01
N SER A 140 -5.34 -4.21 9.51
CA SER A 140 -4.93 -5.40 10.27
C SER A 140 -3.84 -5.13 11.31
N GLY A 141 -3.29 -3.91 11.37
CA GLY A 141 -2.22 -3.54 12.30
C GLY A 141 -0.85 -4.16 11.94
N GLU A 142 -0.66 -4.61 10.71
CA GLU A 142 0.62 -5.13 10.24
C GLU A 142 1.63 -4.03 9.91
N VAL A 143 1.14 -2.81 9.62
CA VAL A 143 1.95 -1.60 9.47
C VAL A 143 1.39 -0.48 10.33
N ASP A 144 2.25 0.45 10.76
CA ASP A 144 1.89 1.59 11.60
C ASP A 144 1.28 2.74 10.80
N ILE A 145 1.86 2.98 9.62
CA ILE A 145 1.45 4.05 8.70
C ILE A 145 1.54 3.55 7.25
N VAL A 146 0.76 4.17 6.37
CA VAL A 146 0.82 3.97 4.92
C VAL A 146 1.09 5.30 4.23
N ILE A 147 1.99 5.30 3.26
CA ILE A 147 2.23 6.44 2.37
C ILE A 147 1.75 6.07 0.98
N CYS A 148 0.73 6.76 0.51
CA CYS A 148 0.03 6.38 -0.72
C CYS A 148 -0.58 7.55 -1.47
N ASN A 149 -1.09 7.26 -2.65
CA ASN A 149 -1.80 8.23 -3.47
C ASN A 149 -3.20 8.49 -2.91
N LEU A 150 -3.55 9.76 -2.78
CA LEU A 150 -4.89 10.24 -2.44
C LEU A 150 -5.67 10.62 -3.71
N PRO A 151 -7.01 10.66 -3.70
CA PRO A 151 -7.87 10.42 -2.54
C PRO A 151 -8.08 8.93 -2.20
N ILE A 152 -8.47 8.69 -0.95
CA ILE A 152 -8.96 7.39 -0.47
C ILE A 152 -10.27 7.67 0.25
N ASP A 153 -11.30 6.91 -0.06
CA ASP A 153 -12.61 6.98 0.61
C ASP A 153 -12.72 5.86 1.65
N ASP A 154 -12.20 6.14 2.83
CA ASP A 154 -12.27 5.24 3.99
C ASP A 154 -12.42 6.04 5.29
N PRO A 155 -13.59 6.00 5.93
CA PRO A 155 -13.88 6.80 7.12
C PRO A 155 -13.07 6.37 8.36
N THR A 156 -12.46 5.19 8.36
CA THR A 156 -11.66 4.68 9.47
C THR A 156 -10.24 5.22 9.49
N LEU A 157 -9.79 5.78 8.35
CA LEU A 157 -8.44 6.29 8.17
C LEU A 157 -8.37 7.80 8.39
N GLU A 158 -7.33 8.23 9.08
CA GLU A 158 -6.85 9.61 9.06
C GLU A 158 -5.97 9.77 7.83
N LEU A 159 -6.25 10.78 7.02
CA LEU A 159 -5.54 11.06 5.78
C LEU A 159 -4.89 12.45 5.90
N ARG A 160 -3.56 12.51 5.81
CA ARG A 160 -2.80 13.75 5.85
C ARG A 160 -2.05 13.96 4.53
N PRO A 161 -2.56 14.82 3.65
CA PRO A 161 -1.85 15.20 2.42
C PRO A 161 -0.51 15.85 2.76
N CYS A 162 0.56 15.46 2.06
CA CYS A 162 1.91 15.96 2.35
C CYS A 162 2.70 16.38 1.10
N PHE A 163 2.30 15.95 -0.09
CA PHE A 163 3.00 16.31 -1.32
C PHE A 163 2.07 16.33 -2.52
N ASP A 164 2.06 17.47 -3.24
CA ASP A 164 1.28 17.64 -4.46
C ASP A 164 1.99 16.98 -5.63
N ILE A 165 1.25 16.24 -6.44
CA ILE A 165 1.71 15.61 -7.67
C ILE A 165 0.70 15.84 -8.80
N GLN A 166 1.20 15.84 -10.03
CA GLN A 166 0.40 15.99 -11.24
C GLN A 166 0.70 14.88 -12.23
N ASP A 167 -0.34 14.25 -12.74
CA ASP A 167 -0.17 13.30 -13.84
C ASP A 167 -0.11 14.06 -15.15
N THR A 168 0.80 13.63 -16.03
CA THR A 168 1.02 14.20 -17.35
C THR A 168 1.30 13.09 -18.36
N PHE A 169 1.45 13.45 -19.62
CA PHE A 169 1.81 12.52 -20.70
C PHE A 169 3.18 12.88 -21.27
N VAL A 170 3.98 11.86 -21.51
CA VAL A 170 5.32 12.02 -22.08
C VAL A 170 5.51 11.13 -23.31
N TYR A 171 6.39 11.57 -24.20
CA TYR A 171 6.69 10.90 -25.46
C TYR A 171 8.19 10.95 -25.78
N GLY A 172 8.65 10.02 -26.61
CA GLY A 172 10.03 9.98 -27.10
C GLY A 172 10.24 10.81 -28.36
N GLU A 173 11.49 10.94 -28.78
CA GLU A 173 11.97 11.82 -29.84
C GLU A 173 11.20 11.73 -31.18
N LYS A 174 10.79 10.50 -31.57
CA LYS A 174 10.08 10.30 -32.86
C LYS A 174 8.73 11.00 -32.94
N PHE A 175 8.10 11.22 -31.81
CA PHE A 175 6.78 11.85 -31.74
C PHE A 175 6.83 13.38 -31.74
N LYS A 176 8.01 14.03 -31.65
CA LYS A 176 8.15 15.50 -31.62
C LYS A 176 7.42 16.22 -32.73
N LYS A 177 7.42 15.63 -33.94
CA LYS A 177 6.74 16.25 -35.09
C LYS A 177 5.21 16.29 -34.96
N ILE A 178 4.64 15.36 -34.18
CA ILE A 178 3.20 15.27 -33.94
C ILE A 178 2.77 16.33 -32.92
N PHE A 179 3.61 16.60 -31.92
CA PHE A 179 3.33 17.50 -30.80
C PHE A 179 3.83 18.93 -31.04
N SER A 180 3.62 19.46 -32.27
CA SER A 180 3.96 20.86 -32.60
C SER A 180 2.99 21.89 -32.03
N LYS A 181 1.82 21.46 -31.60
CA LYS A 181 0.75 22.26 -30.96
C LYS A 181 0.16 21.52 -29.77
N PRO A 182 -0.41 22.24 -28.79
CA PRO A 182 -1.17 21.60 -27.70
C PRO A 182 -2.30 20.74 -28.25
N LEU A 183 -2.52 19.58 -27.63
CA LEU A 183 -3.57 18.63 -27.99
C LEU A 183 -4.74 18.70 -26.99
N SER A 184 -5.94 18.42 -27.52
CA SER A 184 -7.06 18.06 -26.64
C SER A 184 -6.91 16.62 -26.13
N LEU A 185 -7.57 16.30 -25.02
CA LEU A 185 -7.61 14.93 -24.52
C LEU A 185 -8.25 13.95 -25.52
N HIS A 186 -9.21 14.43 -26.34
CA HIS A 186 -9.84 13.64 -27.40
C HIS A 186 -8.90 13.27 -28.56
N GLU A 187 -7.91 14.11 -28.82
CA GLU A 187 -6.87 13.83 -29.81
C GLU A 187 -5.82 12.90 -29.26
N LEU A 188 -5.45 13.09 -27.98
CA LEU A 188 -4.46 12.28 -27.28
C LEU A 188 -4.84 10.79 -27.24
N VAL A 189 -6.11 10.46 -26.94
CA VAL A 189 -6.57 9.06 -26.84
C VAL A 189 -6.63 8.31 -28.18
N LYS A 190 -6.40 8.98 -29.29
CA LYS A 190 -6.25 8.35 -30.61
C LYS A 190 -4.83 7.87 -30.88
N LEU A 191 -3.89 8.23 -30.04
CA LEU A 191 -2.47 7.86 -30.14
C LEU A 191 -2.20 6.59 -29.32
N PRO A 192 -1.09 5.88 -29.59
CA PRO A 192 -0.73 4.69 -28.82
C PRO A 192 -0.39 5.09 -27.38
N LEU A 193 -1.27 4.75 -26.44
CA LEU A 193 -1.11 5.10 -25.05
C LEU A 193 -0.46 3.98 -24.24
N ILE A 194 0.34 4.38 -23.24
CA ILE A 194 1.00 3.49 -22.28
C ILE A 194 0.57 3.92 -20.89
N PHE A 195 -0.01 2.99 -20.12
CA PHE A 195 -0.53 3.25 -18.79
C PHE A 195 -0.02 2.25 -17.76
N LEU A 196 -0.18 2.57 -16.48
CA LEU A 196 -0.08 1.58 -15.43
C LEU A 196 -1.22 0.57 -15.53
N GLU A 197 -1.05 -0.59 -14.92
CA GLU A 197 -2.08 -1.63 -14.84
C GLU A 197 -3.37 -1.13 -14.14
N PRO A 198 -4.55 -1.73 -14.40
CA PRO A 198 -5.84 -1.25 -13.89
C PRO A 198 -5.95 -1.17 -12.36
N LYS A 199 -5.15 -1.95 -11.63
CA LYS A 199 -5.13 -1.93 -10.16
C LYS A 199 -4.43 -0.70 -9.58
N SER A 200 -3.70 0.07 -10.39
CA SER A 200 -3.00 1.27 -9.95
C SER A 200 -3.97 2.39 -9.60
N ASN A 201 -3.83 2.95 -8.39
CA ASN A 201 -4.62 4.11 -7.97
C ASN A 201 -4.31 5.36 -8.80
N SER A 202 -3.07 5.52 -9.25
CA SER A 202 -2.68 6.61 -10.17
C SER A 202 -3.41 6.50 -11.51
N ARG A 203 -3.47 5.30 -12.10
CA ARG A 203 -4.24 5.07 -13.32
C ARG A 203 -5.71 5.38 -13.11
N LYS A 204 -6.31 4.85 -12.05
CA LYS A 204 -7.73 5.07 -11.76
C LYS A 204 -8.06 6.56 -11.66
N TYR A 205 -7.22 7.36 -11.01
CA TYR A 205 -7.41 8.80 -10.90
C TYR A 205 -7.50 9.48 -12.28
N VAL A 206 -6.57 9.16 -13.19
CA VAL A 206 -6.56 9.70 -14.56
C VAL A 206 -7.75 9.19 -15.38
N GLU A 207 -8.08 7.89 -15.27
CA GLU A 207 -9.24 7.31 -15.96
C GLU A 207 -10.56 7.95 -15.50
N ASP A 208 -10.76 8.15 -14.20
CA ASP A 208 -11.96 8.79 -13.65
C ASP A 208 -12.08 10.23 -14.14
N TYR A 209 -10.98 10.97 -14.20
CA TYR A 209 -10.96 12.32 -14.81
C TYR A 209 -11.34 12.28 -16.30
N MET A 210 -10.74 11.37 -17.09
CA MET A 210 -11.02 11.24 -18.52
C MET A 210 -12.49 10.83 -18.76
N ILE A 211 -13.02 9.90 -17.96
CA ILE A 211 -14.43 9.49 -18.01
C ILE A 211 -15.36 10.68 -17.71
N SER A 212 -15.02 11.54 -16.75
CA SER A 212 -15.80 12.76 -16.43
C SER A 212 -15.89 13.73 -17.61
N LYS A 213 -14.94 13.66 -18.56
CA LYS A 213 -14.90 14.41 -19.81
C LYS A 213 -15.53 13.66 -20.99
N GLY A 214 -16.14 12.49 -20.75
CA GLY A 214 -16.74 11.64 -21.77
C GLY A 214 -15.71 10.86 -22.62
N ILE A 215 -14.48 10.72 -22.12
CA ILE A 215 -13.37 10.08 -22.85
C ILE A 215 -13.10 8.71 -22.24
N LYS A 216 -13.07 7.68 -23.07
CA LYS A 216 -12.66 6.33 -22.70
C LYS A 216 -11.22 6.08 -23.13
N ILE A 217 -10.40 5.59 -22.22
CA ILE A 217 -9.00 5.22 -22.49
C ILE A 217 -8.96 3.76 -22.94
N SER A 218 -8.10 3.48 -23.93
CA SER A 218 -7.79 2.12 -24.39
C SER A 218 -6.27 2.03 -24.63
N PRO A 219 -5.46 1.75 -23.59
CA PRO A 219 -4.01 1.69 -23.74
C PRO A 219 -3.58 0.53 -24.62
N GLU A 220 -2.49 0.72 -25.39
CA GLU A 220 -1.81 -0.38 -26.10
C GLU A 220 -0.87 -1.17 -25.20
N PHE A 221 -0.33 -0.50 -24.17
CA PHE A 221 0.56 -1.13 -23.19
C PHE A 221 0.07 -0.83 -21.77
N GLU A 222 0.04 -1.87 -20.94
CA GLU A 222 -0.28 -1.79 -19.51
C GLU A 222 0.90 -2.36 -18.71
N LEU A 223 1.49 -1.55 -17.83
CA LEU A 223 2.74 -1.86 -17.13
C LEU A 223 2.58 -1.72 -15.62
N GLY A 224 3.30 -2.54 -14.86
CA GLY A 224 3.29 -2.49 -13.39
C GLY A 224 4.24 -1.45 -12.76
N SER A 225 5.07 -0.74 -13.56
CA SER A 225 6.11 0.14 -13.06
C SER A 225 6.13 1.49 -13.77
N HIS A 226 6.25 2.57 -12.98
CA HIS A 226 6.40 3.94 -13.48
C HIS A 226 7.68 4.11 -14.34
N ASP A 227 8.78 3.48 -13.93
CA ASP A 227 10.04 3.57 -14.67
C ASP A 227 9.92 2.92 -16.05
N LEU A 228 9.19 1.80 -16.14
CA LEU A 228 8.93 1.16 -17.45
C LEU A 228 8.07 2.03 -18.36
N LEU A 229 7.12 2.81 -17.82
CA LEU A 229 6.37 3.78 -18.65
C LEU A 229 7.32 4.76 -19.32
N LEU A 230 8.27 5.32 -18.56
CA LEU A 230 9.27 6.25 -19.06
C LEU A 230 10.20 5.61 -20.10
N ASP A 231 10.66 4.39 -19.84
CA ASP A 231 11.54 3.67 -20.78
C ASP A 231 10.81 3.30 -22.08
N PHE A 232 9.54 2.90 -22.02
CA PHE A 232 8.74 2.62 -23.21
C PHE A 232 8.49 3.88 -24.03
N ALA A 233 8.18 5.00 -23.39
CA ALA A 233 8.06 6.30 -24.07
C ALA A 233 9.40 6.71 -24.74
N LYS A 234 10.51 6.59 -24.02
CA LYS A 234 11.86 6.91 -24.51
C LYS A 234 12.22 6.13 -25.77
N ILE A 235 11.88 4.86 -25.85
CA ILE A 235 12.13 4.03 -27.04
C ILE A 235 11.05 4.18 -28.11
N ASN A 236 10.12 5.12 -27.91
CA ASN A 236 9.07 5.49 -28.85
C ASN A 236 8.01 4.42 -29.13
N LEU A 237 7.64 3.64 -28.16
CA LEU A 237 6.53 2.68 -28.25
C LEU A 237 5.15 3.34 -28.13
N GLY A 238 5.09 4.55 -27.55
CA GLY A 238 3.84 5.28 -27.39
C GLY A 238 4.00 6.51 -26.50
N ILE A 239 2.87 7.02 -26.04
CA ILE A 239 2.73 8.16 -25.14
C ILE A 239 2.38 7.62 -23.75
N ALA A 240 3.27 7.82 -22.79
CA ALA A 240 3.11 7.30 -21.45
C ALA A 240 2.44 8.31 -20.51
N CYS A 241 1.43 7.84 -19.76
CA CYS A 241 0.87 8.58 -18.64
C CYS A 241 1.75 8.38 -17.41
N VAL A 242 2.33 9.47 -16.89
CA VAL A 242 3.33 9.44 -15.80
C VAL A 242 3.05 10.53 -14.78
N THR A 243 3.59 10.38 -13.57
CA THR A 243 3.62 11.46 -12.57
C THR A 243 4.78 12.41 -12.90
N LYS A 244 4.48 13.68 -13.13
CA LYS A 244 5.43 14.70 -13.59
C LYS A 244 6.62 14.86 -12.65
N GLU A 245 6.37 14.96 -11.35
CA GLU A 245 7.39 15.14 -10.32
C GLU A 245 8.40 13.98 -10.29
N PHE A 246 7.94 12.77 -10.58
CA PHE A 246 8.77 11.56 -10.60
C PHE A 246 9.50 11.35 -11.94
N SER A 247 9.13 12.13 -12.97
CA SER A 247 9.69 12.05 -14.31
C SER A 247 10.76 13.11 -14.61
N GLN A 248 11.07 13.98 -13.63
CA GLN A 248 11.93 15.15 -13.81
C GLN A 248 13.33 14.80 -14.36
N GLU A 249 13.90 13.69 -13.92
CA GLU A 249 15.21 13.25 -14.40
C GLU A 249 15.20 12.98 -15.93
N TYR A 250 14.18 12.28 -16.42
CA TYR A 250 14.01 11.96 -17.84
C TYR A 250 13.70 13.20 -18.66
N LEU A 251 12.86 14.10 -18.14
CA LEU A 251 12.51 15.37 -18.79
C LEU A 251 13.73 16.29 -18.90
N ASN A 252 14.47 16.48 -17.81
CA ASN A 252 15.63 17.36 -17.76
C ASN A 252 16.80 16.86 -18.63
N LYS A 253 16.94 15.53 -18.75
CA LYS A 253 17.95 14.91 -19.64
C LYS A 253 17.50 14.87 -21.11
N GLY A 254 16.26 15.30 -21.42
CA GLY A 254 15.70 15.24 -22.79
C GLY A 254 15.50 13.82 -23.31
N LEU A 255 15.34 12.85 -22.42
CA LEU A 255 15.08 11.45 -22.78
C LEU A 255 13.63 11.24 -23.20
N VAL A 256 12.73 12.01 -22.62
CA VAL A 256 11.31 12.12 -22.99
C VAL A 256 10.88 13.58 -22.97
N TYR A 257 9.76 13.90 -23.60
CA TYR A 257 9.21 15.24 -23.74
C TYR A 257 7.76 15.26 -23.26
N GLU A 258 7.36 16.31 -22.56
CA GLU A 258 6.00 16.46 -22.05
C GLU A 258 5.03 16.87 -23.18
N VAL A 259 3.88 16.22 -23.23
CA VAL A 259 2.78 16.60 -24.13
C VAL A 259 2.14 17.88 -23.61
N GLN A 260 2.06 18.89 -24.46
CA GLN A 260 1.29 20.09 -24.15
C GLN A 260 -0.19 19.79 -24.37
N LEU A 261 -0.99 19.87 -23.31
CA LEU A 261 -2.44 19.65 -23.34
C LEU A 261 -3.18 20.99 -23.24
N ASN A 262 -4.32 21.10 -23.91
CA ASN A 262 -5.24 22.23 -23.74
C ASN A 262 -5.93 22.23 -22.37
N GLU A 263 -6.04 21.06 -21.76
CA GLU A 263 -6.64 20.85 -20.44
C GLU A 263 -5.68 20.01 -19.59
N GLU A 264 -5.24 20.56 -18.48
CA GLU A 264 -4.39 19.83 -17.54
C GLU A 264 -5.20 18.83 -16.70
N ILE A 265 -4.60 17.69 -16.40
CA ILE A 265 -5.14 16.77 -15.40
C ILE A 265 -5.02 17.45 -14.04
N PRO A 266 -6.07 17.46 -13.20
CA PRO A 266 -6.00 18.06 -11.87
C PRO A 266 -4.88 17.45 -11.03
N LYS A 267 -4.31 18.25 -10.13
CA LYS A 267 -3.35 17.79 -9.15
C LYS A 267 -4.02 16.84 -8.15
N ARG A 268 -3.24 15.91 -7.64
CA ARG A 268 -3.59 15.04 -6.52
C ARG A 268 -2.45 15.01 -5.51
N ASN A 269 -2.62 14.32 -4.41
CA ASN A 269 -1.65 14.31 -3.35
C ASN A 269 -1.09 12.91 -3.08
N ILE A 270 0.14 12.88 -2.60
CA ILE A 270 0.62 11.79 -1.74
C ILE A 270 0.29 12.18 -0.32
N GLY A 271 -0.17 11.24 0.48
CA GLY A 271 -0.47 11.47 1.88
C GLY A 271 0.00 10.34 2.78
N VAL A 272 0.14 10.67 4.06
CA VAL A 272 0.32 9.69 5.13
C VAL A 272 -1.06 9.29 5.64
N CYS A 273 -1.28 8.00 5.80
CA CYS A 273 -2.53 7.40 6.26
C CYS A 273 -2.27 6.55 7.51
N PHE A 274 -3.15 6.63 8.48
CA PHE A 274 -3.12 5.81 9.68
C PHE A 274 -4.52 5.64 10.27
N LEU A 275 -4.70 4.69 11.18
CA LEU A 275 -6.00 4.42 11.80
C LEU A 275 -6.40 5.55 12.76
N LYS A 276 -7.61 6.09 12.63
CA LYS A 276 -8.16 7.09 13.58
C LYS A 276 -8.30 6.56 15.00
N SER A 277 -8.59 5.26 15.13
CA SER A 277 -8.84 4.59 16.41
C SER A 277 -7.58 4.20 17.17
N VAL A 278 -6.40 4.30 16.53
CA VAL A 278 -5.12 3.86 17.11
C VAL A 278 -4.16 5.03 17.19
N PRO A 279 -3.70 5.43 18.38
CA PRO A 279 -2.67 6.46 18.50
C PRO A 279 -1.39 6.02 17.79
N LEU A 280 -0.72 6.94 17.10
CA LEU A 280 0.59 6.66 16.50
C LEU A 280 1.63 6.30 17.58
N SER A 281 2.57 5.42 17.25
CA SER A 281 3.76 5.19 18.10
C SER A 281 4.62 6.46 18.16
N PRO A 282 5.50 6.61 19.16
CA PRO A 282 6.46 7.71 19.19
C PRO A 282 7.33 7.79 17.93
N ALA A 283 7.77 6.64 17.40
CA ALA A 283 8.53 6.56 16.16
C ALA A 283 7.70 7.05 14.97
N SER A 284 6.46 6.54 14.82
CA SER A 284 5.55 6.95 13.76
C SER A 284 5.21 8.43 13.84
N THR A 285 4.95 8.96 15.05
CA THR A 285 4.70 10.40 15.27
C THR A 285 5.87 11.25 14.78
N LYS A 286 7.09 10.90 15.20
CA LYS A 286 8.29 11.63 14.77
C LYS A 286 8.56 11.53 13.28
N PHE A 287 8.25 10.40 12.67
CA PHE A 287 8.41 10.23 11.23
C PHE A 287 7.40 11.08 10.44
N VAL A 288 6.14 11.09 10.87
CA VAL A 288 5.10 11.94 10.28
C VAL A 288 5.46 13.43 10.41
N GLU A 289 5.95 13.87 11.59
CA GLU A 289 6.43 15.25 11.79
C GLU A 289 7.55 15.62 10.80
N ILE A 290 8.47 14.70 10.47
CA ILE A 290 9.54 14.96 9.51
C ILE A 290 8.99 15.11 8.09
N ILE A 291 7.96 14.35 7.73
CA ILE A 291 7.31 14.48 6.41
C ILE A 291 6.54 15.80 6.31
N GLU A 292 5.83 16.20 7.35
CA GLU A 292 4.98 17.39 7.35
C GLU A 292 5.77 18.73 7.45
N ASN A 293 6.97 18.72 8.04
CA ASN A 293 7.77 19.91 8.28
C ASN A 293 8.76 20.26 7.14
N LYS A 294 8.55 19.70 5.97
CA LYS A 294 9.34 19.98 4.76
C LYS A 294 8.43 20.61 3.72
#